data_cd5e8b0c0974b487369057d0482a8920
#
_entry.id   cd5e8b0c0974b487369057d0482a8920
#
_cell.length_a   1.000
_cell.length_b   1.000
_cell.length_c   1.000
_cell.angle_alpha   90.00
_cell.angle_beta   90.00
_cell.angle_gamma   90.00
#
_symmetry.space_group_name_H-M   'P 1'
#
loop_
_entity.id
_entity.type
_entity.pdbx_description
1 polymer ?
#
loop_
_entity_poly.entity_id
_entity_poly.type
_entity_poly.pdbx_seq_one_letter_code
_entity_poly.pdbx_strand_id
1 'polypeptide(L)'
;MEKYKLLINGQWVDPQGGEWFETENPFTGQPWALIPKCGKADVDAAVAAAKAAFHEKSPWRTMNASSRGALLRKLGDLIAA
;
A
#
# COMPACT_ATOMS: atom_id res chain seq x y z
N MET A 1 10.49 15.63 9.85
CA MET A 1 9.67 15.14 8.74
C MET A 1 9.10 13.77 9.05
N GLU A 2 7.86 13.55 8.70
CA GLU A 2 7.22 12.26 8.90
C GLU A 2 7.74 11.23 7.90
N LYS A 3 8.02 10.03 8.38
CA LYS A 3 8.54 8.93 7.59
C LYS A 3 7.43 7.91 7.32
N TYR A 4 7.13 7.70 6.06
CA TYR A 4 6.10 6.72 5.68
C TYR A 4 6.73 5.39 5.32
N LYS A 5 5.97 4.33 5.50
CA LYS A 5 6.41 2.96 5.20
C LYS A 5 5.59 2.38 4.07
N LEU A 6 6.05 1.27 3.53
CA LEU A 6 5.31 0.51 2.53
C LEU A 6 4.26 -0.36 3.22
N LEU A 7 3.07 -0.43 2.62
CA LEU A 7 2.05 -1.39 3.04
C LEU A 7 2.05 -2.56 2.06
N ILE A 8 2.53 -3.70 2.53
CA ILE A 8 2.60 -4.93 1.73
C ILE A 8 2.03 -6.07 2.55
N ASN A 9 1.09 -6.79 1.96
CA ASN A 9 0.44 -7.95 2.58
C ASN A 9 -0.13 -7.63 3.99
N GLY A 10 -0.78 -6.48 4.12
CA GLY A 10 -1.39 -6.05 5.38
C GLY A 10 -0.42 -5.59 6.45
N GLN A 11 0.86 -5.46 6.14
CA GLN A 11 1.89 -5.06 7.08
C GLN A 11 2.64 -3.82 6.62
N TRP A 12 2.98 -2.96 7.57
CA TRP A 12 3.82 -1.80 7.33
C TRP A 12 5.29 -2.24 7.38
N VAL A 13 5.98 -2.06 6.27
CA VAL A 13 7.38 -2.52 6.17
C VAL A 13 8.28 -1.40 5.65
N ASP A 14 9.55 -1.43 6.08
CA ASP A 14 10.56 -0.53 5.58
C ASP A 14 11.03 -1.01 4.19
N PRO A 15 11.49 -0.10 3.30
CA PRO A 15 12.11 -0.53 2.05
C PRO A 15 13.35 -1.37 2.34
N GLN A 16 13.57 -2.43 1.58
CA GLN A 16 14.67 -3.36 1.84
C GLN A 16 16.04 -2.69 1.74
N GLY A 17 16.17 -1.69 0.89
CA GLY A 17 17.40 -0.90 0.83
C GLY A 17 17.60 0.08 1.98
N GLY A 18 16.58 0.26 2.81
CA GLY A 18 16.64 1.17 3.96
C GLY A 18 16.75 2.63 3.57
N GLU A 19 16.32 3.01 2.39
CA GLU A 19 16.42 4.38 1.90
C GLU A 19 15.07 5.03 1.74
N TRP A 20 15.02 6.34 2.00
CA TRP A 20 13.85 7.19 1.79
C TRP A 20 14.27 8.42 0.99
N PHE A 21 13.32 9.09 0.38
CA PHE A 21 13.54 10.38 -0.26
C PHE A 21 12.49 11.39 0.17
N GLU A 22 12.84 12.68 0.07
CA GLU A 22 11.95 13.76 0.47
C GLU A 22 10.89 14.01 -0.60
N THR A 23 9.65 14.24 -0.16
CA THR A 23 8.58 14.72 -1.02
C THR A 23 8.23 16.16 -0.64
N GLU A 24 7.99 16.99 -1.63
CA GLU A 24 7.71 18.41 -1.42
C GLU A 24 6.22 18.69 -1.46
N ASN A 25 5.81 19.67 -0.67
CA ASN A 25 4.46 20.21 -0.77
C ASN A 25 4.40 21.14 -1.98
N PRO A 26 3.59 20.87 -3.02
CA PRO A 26 3.53 21.73 -4.22
C PRO A 26 3.14 23.17 -3.92
N PHE A 27 2.40 23.40 -2.84
CA PHE A 27 1.96 24.74 -2.46
C PHE A 27 3.08 25.57 -1.86
N THR A 28 3.90 24.97 -0.99
CA THR A 28 4.97 25.68 -0.29
C THR A 28 6.34 25.49 -0.92
N GLY A 29 6.53 24.46 -1.74
CA GLY A 29 7.82 24.09 -2.31
C GLY A 29 8.79 23.51 -1.28
N GLN A 30 8.32 23.19 -0.08
CA GLN A 30 9.15 22.69 1.02
C GLN A 30 8.92 21.20 1.25
N PRO A 31 9.99 20.44 1.59
CA PRO A 31 9.83 19.04 1.97
C PRO A 31 8.96 18.92 3.23
N TRP A 32 8.06 17.95 3.24
CA TRP A 32 7.17 17.72 4.39
C TRP A 32 7.18 16.27 4.90
N ALA A 33 7.64 15.33 4.08
CA ALA A 33 7.64 13.93 4.45
C ALA A 33 8.75 13.18 3.74
N LEU A 34 9.13 12.02 4.31
CA LEU A 34 10.00 11.05 3.68
C LEU A 34 9.18 9.88 3.20
N ILE A 35 9.33 9.52 1.94
CA ILE A 35 8.68 8.34 1.37
C ILE A 35 9.73 7.28 1.01
N PRO A 36 9.36 5.98 1.07
CA PRO A 36 10.33 4.93 0.83
C PRO A 36 10.87 4.94 -0.59
N LYS A 37 12.18 4.78 -0.73
CA LYS A 37 12.80 4.57 -2.04
C LYS A 37 12.77 3.07 -2.33
N CYS A 38 11.82 2.63 -3.14
CA CYS A 38 11.63 1.23 -3.45
C CYS A 38 12.65 0.75 -4.47
N GLY A 39 13.25 -0.38 -4.19
CA GLY A 39 14.07 -1.12 -5.15
C GLY A 39 13.29 -2.27 -5.76
N LYS A 40 13.97 -3.06 -6.59
CA LYS A 40 13.37 -4.22 -7.26
C LYS A 40 12.79 -5.21 -6.25
N ALA A 41 13.48 -5.46 -5.12
CA ALA A 41 13.02 -6.40 -4.11
C ALA A 41 11.69 -5.97 -3.48
N ASP A 42 11.50 -4.67 -3.24
CA ASP A 42 10.26 -4.13 -2.69
C ASP A 42 9.11 -4.27 -3.69
N VAL A 43 9.36 -3.97 -4.95
CA VAL A 43 8.36 -4.13 -6.03
C VAL A 43 7.99 -5.59 -6.20
N ASP A 44 8.98 -6.50 -6.20
CA ASP A 44 8.75 -7.93 -6.32
C ASP A 44 7.90 -8.45 -5.16
N ALA A 45 8.14 -7.98 -3.93
CA ALA A 45 7.35 -8.36 -2.76
C ALA A 45 5.90 -7.86 -2.87
N ALA A 46 5.71 -6.64 -3.33
CA ALA A 46 4.38 -6.08 -3.52
C ALA A 46 3.60 -6.83 -4.62
N VAL A 47 4.25 -7.14 -5.72
CA VAL A 47 3.64 -7.91 -6.82
C VAL A 47 3.30 -9.32 -6.36
N ALA A 48 4.18 -9.98 -5.59
CA ALA A 48 3.91 -11.31 -5.06
C ALA A 48 2.68 -11.31 -4.14
N ALA A 49 2.54 -10.30 -3.28
CA ALA A 49 1.38 -10.16 -2.41
C ALA A 49 0.09 -9.95 -3.23
N ALA A 50 0.15 -9.13 -4.27
CA ALA A 50 -0.99 -8.89 -5.16
C ALA A 50 -1.39 -10.16 -5.92
N LYS A 51 -0.41 -10.92 -6.40
CA LYS A 51 -0.67 -12.21 -7.08
C LYS A 51 -1.31 -13.22 -6.14
N ALA A 52 -0.86 -13.27 -4.89
CA ALA A 52 -1.45 -14.18 -3.89
C ALA A 52 -2.94 -13.85 -3.65
N ALA A 53 -3.28 -12.56 -3.62
CA ALA A 53 -4.68 -12.13 -3.48
C ALA A 53 -5.51 -12.44 -4.72
N PHE A 54 -4.90 -12.53 -5.89
CA PHE A 54 -5.57 -12.87 -7.15
C PHE A 54 -5.60 -14.38 -7.43
N HIS A 55 -4.95 -15.18 -6.61
CA HIS A 55 -4.90 -16.63 -6.79
C HIS A 55 -6.31 -17.25 -6.82
N GLU A 56 -6.50 -18.31 -7.61
CA GLU A 56 -7.81 -18.97 -7.79
C GLU A 56 -8.49 -19.35 -6.48
N LYS A 57 -7.72 -19.72 -5.46
CA LYS A 57 -8.23 -20.16 -4.16
C LYS A 57 -8.21 -19.07 -3.10
N SER A 58 -7.80 -17.83 -3.44
CA SER A 58 -7.75 -16.77 -2.44
C SER A 58 -9.17 -16.37 -2.03
N PRO A 59 -9.39 -16.00 -0.76
CA PRO A 59 -10.71 -15.55 -0.30
C PRO A 59 -11.24 -14.35 -1.09
N TRP A 60 -10.38 -13.41 -1.44
CA TRP A 60 -10.80 -12.23 -2.20
C TRP A 60 -11.31 -12.60 -3.59
N ARG A 61 -10.58 -13.44 -4.32
CA ARG A 61 -10.96 -13.82 -5.67
C ARG A 61 -12.20 -14.72 -5.72
N THR A 62 -12.34 -15.62 -4.74
CA THR A 62 -13.48 -16.54 -4.67
C THR A 62 -14.76 -15.90 -4.15
N MET A 63 -14.61 -14.75 -3.49
CA MET A 63 -15.74 -13.98 -2.98
C MET A 63 -16.59 -13.43 -4.13
N ASN A 64 -17.92 -13.43 -3.98
CA ASN A 64 -18.79 -12.87 -5.01
C ASN A 64 -18.68 -11.34 -5.05
N ALA A 65 -19.20 -10.75 -6.15
CA ALA A 65 -19.07 -9.30 -6.37
C ALA A 65 -19.76 -8.48 -5.27
N SER A 66 -20.90 -8.94 -4.76
CA SER A 66 -21.60 -8.24 -3.68
C SER A 66 -20.79 -8.19 -2.39
N SER A 67 -20.12 -9.28 -2.04
CA SER A 67 -19.28 -9.34 -0.85
C SER A 67 -18.04 -8.45 -0.99
N ARG A 68 -17.39 -8.43 -2.17
CA ARG A 68 -16.29 -7.52 -2.43
C ARG A 68 -16.74 -6.07 -2.35
N GLY A 69 -17.90 -5.76 -2.93
CA GLY A 69 -18.45 -4.41 -2.85
C GLY A 69 -18.74 -3.95 -1.43
N ALA A 70 -19.24 -4.86 -0.58
CA ALA A 70 -19.48 -4.57 0.82
C ALA A 70 -18.18 -4.21 1.58
N LEU A 71 -17.10 -4.93 1.29
CA LEU A 71 -15.79 -4.63 1.90
C LEU A 71 -15.23 -3.29 1.42
N LEU A 72 -15.37 -2.97 0.14
CA LEU A 72 -14.96 -1.68 -0.40
C LEU A 72 -15.77 -0.54 0.19
N ARG A 73 -17.07 -0.75 0.40
CA ARG A 73 -17.94 0.23 1.06
C ARG A 73 -17.50 0.48 2.49
N LYS A 74 -17.17 -0.59 3.20
CA LYS A 74 -16.65 -0.48 4.57
C LYS A 74 -15.34 0.31 4.60
N LEU A 75 -14.46 0.09 3.64
CA LEU A 75 -13.22 0.87 3.50
C LEU A 75 -13.55 2.35 3.31
N GLY A 76 -14.50 2.67 2.43
CA GLY A 76 -14.93 4.04 2.20
C GLY A 76 -15.48 4.70 3.47
N ASP A 77 -16.30 3.98 4.23
CA ASP A 77 -16.85 4.47 5.50
C ASP A 77 -15.73 4.77 6.52
N LEU A 78 -14.72 3.90 6.60
CA LEU A 78 -13.58 4.10 7.50
C LEU A 78 -12.72 5.29 7.09
N ILE A 79 -12.56 5.54 5.81
CA ILE A 79 -11.83 6.70 5.30
C ILE A 79 -12.58 7.99 5.61
N ALA A 80 -13.90 7.96 5.50
CA ALA A 80 -14.75 9.12 5.74
C ALA A 80 -14.93 9.46 7.23
N ALA A 81 -14.59 8.53 8.11
CA ALA A 81 -14.75 8.70 9.56
C ALA A 81 -13.80 9.74 10.17
#